data_b804e4112ce04f877fa6366899b957ae
#
_entry.id   b804e4112ce04f877fa6366899b957ae
#
_cell.length_a   1.000
_cell.length_b   1.000
_cell.length_c   1.000
_cell.angle_alpha   90.00
_cell.angle_beta   90.00
_cell.angle_gamma   90.00
#
_symmetry.space_group_name_H-M   'P 1'
#
loop_
_entity.id
_entity.type
_entity.pdbx_description
1 polymer ?
#
loop_
_entity_poly.entity_id
_entity_poly.type
_entity_poly.pdbx_seq_one_letter_code
_entity_poly.pdbx_strand_id
1 'polypeptide(L)'
;MSSIKVMNKGEKYAHASVGSLKGFEGKEFAKEATEATSCEISFGTLPTGASVPFFHSHKANEENYVILSGAGKFQVNDEVFDISEGSVIRVAPGCDRNLKCTSAEPMVYICIQGKDGSLEGYTMTDAAITERENLL
;
A
#
# COMPACT_ATOMS: atom_id res chain seq x y z
N MET A 1 -3.45 2.55 18.76
CA MET A 1 -2.01 2.31 18.99
C MET A 1 -1.45 1.54 17.81
N SER A 2 -0.35 2.00 17.25
CA SER A 2 0.27 1.32 16.11
C SER A 2 0.96 0.02 16.55
N SER A 3 0.79 -1.04 15.76
CA SER A 3 1.50 -2.32 15.96
C SER A 3 2.84 -2.33 15.20
N ILE A 4 3.17 -1.28 14.48
CA ILE A 4 4.42 -1.18 13.71
C ILE A 4 5.59 -1.01 14.67
N LYS A 5 6.64 -1.82 14.46
CA LYS A 5 7.87 -1.75 15.23
C LYS A 5 9.04 -1.43 14.33
N VAL A 6 9.90 -0.51 14.77
CA VAL A 6 11.19 -0.27 14.12
C VAL A 6 12.14 -1.38 14.53
N MET A 7 12.61 -2.15 13.57
CA MET A 7 13.46 -3.31 13.79
C MET A 7 14.96 -2.96 13.69
N ASN A 8 15.28 -2.14 12.69
CA ASN A 8 16.62 -1.67 12.42
C ASN A 8 16.56 -0.25 11.87
N LYS A 9 17.49 0.58 12.27
CA LYS A 9 17.54 1.95 11.79
C LYS A 9 18.97 2.43 11.68
N GLY A 10 19.30 3.03 10.56
CA GLY A 10 20.57 3.69 10.31
C GLY A 10 20.35 5.11 9.84
N GLU A 11 21.41 5.79 9.47
CA GLU A 11 21.31 7.17 8.97
C GLU A 11 20.56 7.28 7.63
N LYS A 12 20.69 6.24 6.79
CA LYS A 12 20.17 6.25 5.42
C LYS A 12 19.08 5.21 5.15
N TYR A 13 18.65 4.50 6.19
CA TYR A 13 17.59 3.49 6.02
C TYR A 13 16.81 3.31 7.31
N ALA A 14 15.63 2.75 7.19
CA ALA A 14 14.85 2.27 8.32
C ALA A 14 14.13 0.98 7.92
N HIS A 15 14.11 0.04 8.84
CA HIS A 15 13.41 -1.23 8.71
C HIS A 15 12.34 -1.31 9.79
N ALA A 16 11.08 -1.35 9.39
CA ALA A 16 9.95 -1.51 10.29
C ALA A 16 9.11 -2.72 9.88
N SER A 17 8.34 -3.24 10.79
CA SER A 17 7.49 -4.40 10.55
C SER A 17 6.14 -4.24 11.21
N VAL A 18 5.08 -4.62 10.50
CA VAL A 18 3.73 -4.74 11.06
C VAL A 18 3.49 -6.14 11.63
N GLY A 19 4.48 -7.02 11.54
CA GLY A 19 4.34 -8.42 11.93
C GLY A 19 3.67 -9.26 10.84
N SER A 20 3.06 -10.37 11.23
CA SER A 20 2.37 -11.25 10.29
C SER A 20 1.14 -10.57 9.72
N LEU A 21 0.97 -10.67 8.41
CA LEU A 21 -0.24 -10.19 7.73
C LEU A 21 -1.39 -11.20 7.83
N LYS A 22 -1.10 -12.43 8.20
CA LYS A 22 -2.11 -13.43 8.46
C LYS A 22 -2.80 -13.11 9.80
N GLY A 23 -4.11 -12.88 9.74
CA GLY A 23 -4.86 -12.45 10.92
C GLY A 23 -4.67 -10.99 11.29
N PHE A 24 -3.95 -10.21 10.46
CA PHE A 24 -3.83 -8.77 10.66
C PHE A 24 -5.22 -8.12 10.55
N GLU A 25 -5.52 -7.23 11.47
CA GLU A 25 -6.81 -6.52 11.50
C GLU A 25 -6.58 -5.01 11.45
N GLY A 26 -7.50 -4.31 10.78
CA GLY A 26 -7.51 -2.86 10.74
C GLY A 26 -6.59 -2.25 9.69
N LYS A 27 -5.96 -1.16 10.06
CA LYS A 27 -5.14 -0.35 9.17
C LYS A 27 -3.90 0.16 9.92
N GLU A 28 -2.74 0.03 9.29
CA GLU A 28 -1.47 0.52 9.83
C GLU A 28 -0.72 1.34 8.78
N PHE A 29 -0.13 2.45 9.20
CA PHE A 29 0.61 3.39 8.34
C PHE A 29 2.08 3.33 8.71
N ALA A 30 2.95 3.12 7.72
CA ALA A 30 4.38 2.87 7.94
C ALA A 30 5.27 4.11 7.82
N LYS A 31 4.76 5.22 7.31
CA LYS A 31 5.59 6.42 7.02
C LYS A 31 6.38 6.91 8.23
N GLU A 32 5.74 7.07 9.38
CA GLU A 32 6.42 7.59 10.56
C GLU A 32 7.50 6.65 11.07
N ALA A 33 7.21 5.34 11.08
CA ALA A 33 8.19 4.34 11.54
C ALA A 33 9.41 4.25 10.62
N THR A 34 9.23 4.46 9.33
CA THR A 34 10.31 4.37 8.34
C THR A 34 10.94 5.72 8.02
N GLU A 35 10.30 6.82 8.42
CA GLU A 35 10.68 8.17 8.05
C GLU A 35 10.73 8.38 6.54
N ALA A 36 9.88 7.64 5.80
CA ALA A 36 9.80 7.75 4.35
C ALA A 36 9.37 9.16 3.93
N THR A 37 9.95 9.66 2.85
CA THR A 37 9.71 11.02 2.36
C THR A 37 9.01 11.08 1.02
N SER A 38 9.00 9.97 0.26
CA SER A 38 8.45 9.96 -1.10
C SER A 38 7.08 9.31 -1.20
N CYS A 39 6.73 8.50 -0.22
CA CYS A 39 5.42 7.83 -0.22
C CYS A 39 5.02 7.43 1.20
N GLU A 40 3.71 7.22 1.39
CA GLU A 40 3.18 6.59 2.57
C GLU A 40 2.68 5.19 2.20
N ILE A 41 3.23 4.18 2.86
CA ILE A 41 2.82 2.79 2.69
C ILE A 41 1.95 2.41 3.87
N SER A 42 0.76 1.89 3.58
CA SER A 42 -0.16 1.42 4.60
C SER A 42 -0.63 0.00 4.31
N PHE A 43 -1.02 -0.69 5.35
CA PHE A 43 -1.56 -2.05 5.31
C PHE A 43 -3.00 -2.00 5.79
N GLY A 44 -3.88 -2.68 5.10
CA GLY A 44 -5.29 -2.74 5.48
C GLY A 44 -5.84 -4.16 5.36
N THR A 45 -6.84 -4.45 6.16
CA THR A 45 -7.57 -5.71 6.12
C THR A 45 -9.07 -5.42 6.14
N LEU A 46 -9.79 -6.11 5.28
CA LEU A 46 -11.26 -6.07 5.26
C LEU A 46 -11.78 -7.49 5.45
N PRO A 47 -12.59 -7.73 6.49
CA PRO A 47 -13.27 -9.01 6.62
C PRO A 47 -14.30 -9.21 5.52
N THR A 48 -14.74 -10.46 5.33
CA THR A 48 -15.76 -10.82 4.33
C THR A 48 -16.98 -9.92 4.44
N GLY A 49 -17.39 -9.35 3.32
CA GLY A 49 -18.57 -8.49 3.23
C GLY A 49 -18.33 -7.03 3.60
N ALA A 50 -17.16 -6.70 4.14
CA ALA A 50 -16.87 -5.34 4.59
C ALA A 50 -16.29 -4.47 3.48
N SER A 51 -16.63 -3.20 3.54
CA SER A 51 -16.01 -2.11 2.77
C SER A 51 -15.38 -1.14 3.75
N VAL A 52 -14.56 -0.22 3.26
CA VAL A 52 -14.23 0.98 4.03
C VAL A 52 -15.53 1.77 4.24
N PRO A 53 -15.81 2.29 5.45
CA PRO A 53 -17.12 2.90 5.74
C PRO A 53 -17.39 4.24 5.06
N PHE A 54 -16.47 4.73 4.25
CA PHE A 54 -16.60 6.01 3.55
C PHE A 54 -15.85 5.96 2.22
N PHE A 55 -16.29 6.77 1.26
CA PHE A 55 -15.48 7.08 0.08
C PHE A 55 -14.56 8.25 0.42
N HIS A 56 -13.39 8.29 -0.20
CA HIS A 56 -12.49 9.43 -0.08
C HIS A 56 -11.72 9.66 -1.39
N SER A 57 -11.16 10.83 -1.52
CA SER A 57 -10.29 11.22 -2.62
C SER A 57 -9.12 12.02 -2.08
N HIS A 58 -8.04 12.08 -2.82
CA HIS A 58 -6.88 12.92 -2.48
C HIS A 58 -6.78 14.07 -3.46
N LYS A 59 -6.31 15.23 -2.99
CA LYS A 59 -6.22 16.44 -3.81
C LYS A 59 -5.01 16.42 -4.74
N ALA A 60 -3.89 15.89 -4.29
CA ALA A 60 -2.63 15.96 -5.03
C ALA A 60 -1.93 14.62 -5.19
N ASN A 61 -2.32 13.62 -4.40
CA ASN A 61 -1.62 12.34 -4.37
C ASN A 61 -2.35 11.27 -5.16
N GLU A 62 -1.53 10.45 -5.81
CA GLU A 62 -1.92 9.20 -6.43
C GLU A 62 -1.84 8.10 -5.37
N GLU A 63 -2.75 7.14 -5.41
CA GLU A 63 -2.65 5.94 -4.59
C GLU A 63 -2.57 4.70 -5.47
N ASN A 64 -1.70 3.77 -5.09
CA ASN A 64 -1.59 2.46 -5.72
C ASN A 64 -1.92 1.40 -4.68
N TYR A 65 -2.87 0.53 -5.00
CA TYR A 65 -3.30 -0.56 -4.14
C TYR A 65 -2.74 -1.87 -4.68
N VAL A 66 -2.28 -2.72 -3.77
CA VAL A 66 -1.82 -4.08 -4.12
C VAL A 66 -2.59 -5.05 -3.24
N ILE A 67 -3.29 -5.99 -3.86
CA ILE A 67 -4.07 -7.00 -3.13
C ILE A 67 -3.16 -8.19 -2.85
N LEU A 68 -2.93 -8.47 -1.56
CA LEU A 68 -2.03 -9.54 -1.11
C LEU A 68 -2.75 -10.85 -0.89
N SER A 69 -4.02 -10.81 -0.50
CA SER A 69 -4.84 -12.00 -0.30
C SER A 69 -6.31 -11.62 -0.37
N GLY A 70 -7.17 -12.61 -0.59
CA GLY A 70 -8.59 -12.38 -0.71
C GLY A 70 -9.00 -11.86 -2.08
N ALA A 71 -10.28 -11.57 -2.24
CA ALA A 71 -10.87 -11.08 -3.46
C ALA A 71 -12.07 -10.20 -3.14
N GLY A 72 -12.46 -9.37 -4.09
CA GLY A 72 -13.61 -8.51 -3.92
C GLY A 72 -13.83 -7.59 -5.09
N LYS A 73 -14.32 -6.39 -4.78
CA LYS A 73 -14.62 -5.38 -5.78
C LYS A 73 -13.98 -4.06 -5.39
N PHE A 74 -13.60 -3.29 -6.40
CA PHE A 74 -13.05 -1.96 -6.26
C PHE A 74 -13.93 -0.98 -7.03
N GLN A 75 -14.16 0.18 -6.45
CA GLN A 75 -14.94 1.23 -7.09
C GLN A 75 -14.11 2.50 -7.20
N VAL A 76 -14.07 3.06 -8.40
CA VAL A 76 -13.49 4.37 -8.68
C VAL A 76 -14.58 5.21 -9.33
N ASN A 77 -15.03 6.27 -8.66
CA ASN A 77 -16.19 7.06 -9.07
C ASN A 77 -17.39 6.13 -9.31
N ASP A 78 -17.92 6.07 -10.54
CA ASP A 78 -19.07 5.23 -10.89
C ASP A 78 -18.67 3.88 -11.51
N GLU A 79 -17.38 3.59 -11.62
CA GLU A 79 -16.90 2.34 -12.21
C GLU A 79 -16.57 1.30 -11.14
N VAL A 80 -17.03 0.07 -11.34
CA VAL A 80 -16.82 -1.05 -10.44
C VAL A 80 -16.18 -2.20 -11.20
N PHE A 81 -15.15 -2.82 -10.61
CA PHE A 81 -14.48 -3.97 -11.21
C PHE A 81 -14.04 -4.96 -10.13
N ASP A 82 -13.83 -6.20 -10.55
CA ASP A 82 -13.38 -7.27 -9.67
C ASP A 82 -11.87 -7.16 -9.41
N ILE A 83 -11.46 -7.47 -8.18
CA ILE A 83 -10.08 -7.52 -7.76
C ILE A 83 -9.82 -8.83 -7.01
N SER A 84 -8.57 -9.29 -7.03
CA SER A 84 -8.14 -10.49 -6.34
C SER A 84 -6.65 -10.41 -6.02
N GLU A 85 -6.13 -11.44 -5.37
CA GLU A 85 -4.69 -11.56 -5.09
C GLU A 85 -3.88 -11.25 -6.35
N GLY A 86 -2.89 -10.36 -6.21
CA GLY A 86 -2.04 -9.91 -7.31
C GLY A 86 -2.57 -8.70 -8.08
N SER A 87 -3.80 -8.24 -7.82
CA SER A 87 -4.31 -7.03 -8.45
C SER A 87 -3.51 -5.81 -8.02
N VAL A 88 -3.23 -4.92 -8.96
CA VAL A 88 -2.59 -3.63 -8.72
C VAL A 88 -3.50 -2.56 -9.31
N ILE A 89 -3.92 -1.60 -8.50
CA ILE A 89 -4.88 -0.58 -8.90
C ILE A 89 -4.27 0.80 -8.64
N ARG A 90 -4.14 1.60 -9.68
CA ARG A 90 -3.77 3.01 -9.56
C ARG A 90 -5.02 3.88 -9.52
N VAL A 91 -5.09 4.81 -8.58
CA VAL A 91 -6.16 5.80 -8.51
C VAL A 91 -5.57 7.20 -8.54
N ALA A 92 -5.99 7.98 -9.53
CA ALA A 92 -5.54 9.36 -9.70
C ALA A 92 -6.13 10.29 -8.62
N PRO A 93 -5.51 11.46 -8.39
CA PRO A 93 -6.11 12.49 -7.53
C PRO A 93 -7.51 12.87 -8.00
N GLY A 94 -8.35 13.29 -7.06
CA GLY A 94 -9.69 13.78 -7.37
C GLY A 94 -10.74 12.70 -7.64
N CYS A 95 -10.36 11.43 -7.57
CA CYS A 95 -11.28 10.32 -7.78
C CYS A 95 -11.72 9.72 -6.46
N ASP A 96 -13.02 9.53 -6.28
CA ASP A 96 -13.56 8.82 -5.12
C ASP A 96 -13.30 7.33 -5.25
N ARG A 97 -12.90 6.66 -4.16
CA ARG A 97 -12.64 5.22 -4.19
C ARG A 97 -13.11 4.52 -2.95
N ASN A 98 -13.40 3.26 -3.11
CA ASN A 98 -13.68 2.32 -2.04
C ASN A 98 -13.42 0.89 -2.56
N LEU A 99 -13.29 -0.05 -1.64
CA LEU A 99 -13.15 -1.46 -1.98
C LEU A 99 -13.91 -2.30 -0.98
N LYS A 100 -14.30 -3.50 -1.41
CA LYS A 100 -15.10 -4.44 -0.62
C LYS A 100 -14.53 -5.84 -0.76
N CYS A 101 -14.40 -6.53 0.37
CA CYS A 101 -14.05 -7.95 0.38
C CYS A 101 -15.29 -8.79 0.14
N THR A 102 -15.26 -9.70 -0.84
CA THR A 102 -16.35 -10.63 -1.13
C THR A 102 -15.93 -12.09 -0.98
N SER A 103 -14.64 -12.36 -0.79
CA SER A 103 -14.14 -13.72 -0.61
C SER A 103 -14.41 -14.24 0.81
N ALA A 104 -14.37 -15.57 0.96
CA ALA A 104 -14.51 -16.21 2.26
C ALA A 104 -13.38 -15.86 3.21
N GLU A 105 -12.16 -15.65 2.67
CA GLU A 105 -11.03 -15.17 3.45
C GLU A 105 -11.00 -13.63 3.48
N PRO A 106 -10.47 -13.02 4.55
CA PRO A 106 -10.30 -11.57 4.59
C PRO A 106 -9.39 -11.08 3.46
N MET A 107 -9.63 -9.86 2.99
CA MET A 107 -8.78 -9.21 2.02
C MET A 107 -7.70 -8.43 2.75
N VAL A 108 -6.43 -8.70 2.40
CA VAL A 108 -5.28 -7.93 2.89
C VAL A 108 -4.71 -7.16 1.71
N TYR A 109 -4.46 -5.87 1.92
CA TYR A 109 -3.96 -5.02 0.84
C TYR A 109 -2.94 -4.01 1.35
N ILE A 110 -2.07 -3.58 0.45
CA ILE A 110 -1.16 -2.47 0.65
C ILE A 110 -1.68 -1.28 -0.15
N CYS A 111 -1.63 -0.09 0.43
CA CYS A 111 -1.89 1.16 -0.26
C CYS A 111 -0.65 2.03 -0.19
N ILE A 112 -0.20 2.50 -1.35
CA ILE A 112 0.99 3.34 -1.47
C ILE A 112 0.54 4.69 -2.00
N GLN A 113 0.70 5.72 -1.17
CA GLN A 113 0.33 7.08 -1.52
C GLN A 113 1.56 7.91 -1.80
N GLY A 114 1.59 8.59 -2.95
CA GLY A 114 2.68 9.46 -3.35
C GLY A 114 2.17 10.60 -4.22
N LYS A 115 2.97 11.64 -4.37
CA LYS A 115 2.58 12.79 -5.19
C LYS A 115 2.42 12.38 -6.65
N ASP A 116 1.29 12.72 -7.24
CA ASP A 116 0.99 12.44 -8.65
C ASP A 116 2.06 13.05 -9.57
N GLY A 117 2.51 12.26 -10.55
CA GLY A 117 3.47 12.70 -11.53
C GLY A 117 4.90 12.90 -11.02
N SER A 118 5.21 12.46 -9.80
CA SER A 118 6.52 12.74 -9.18
C SER A 118 7.61 11.71 -9.50
N LEU A 119 7.24 10.59 -10.10
CA LEU A 119 8.22 9.54 -10.37
C LEU A 119 9.17 9.94 -11.50
N GLU A 120 10.46 9.96 -11.20
CA GLU A 120 11.53 10.29 -12.14
C GLU A 120 12.59 9.19 -12.11
N GLY A 121 13.41 9.09 -13.14
CA GLY A 121 14.57 8.21 -13.17
C GLY A 121 14.21 6.71 -13.07
N TYR A 122 13.04 6.32 -13.49
CA TYR A 122 12.61 4.90 -13.39
C TYR A 122 13.15 4.03 -14.54
N THR A 123 14.09 4.54 -15.30
CA THR A 123 14.71 3.81 -16.40
C THR A 123 15.83 2.90 -15.88
N MET A 124 16.20 1.90 -16.69
CA MET A 124 17.28 0.98 -16.32
C MET A 124 18.64 1.68 -16.21
N THR A 125 18.78 2.87 -16.83
CA THR A 125 20.04 3.63 -16.78
C THR A 125 20.17 4.51 -15.54
N ASP A 126 19.10 4.68 -14.77
CA ASP A 126 19.15 5.40 -13.48
C ASP A 126 19.88 4.58 -12.42
N ALA A 127 19.70 3.27 -12.41
CA ALA A 127 20.33 2.39 -11.47
C ALA A 127 21.79 2.11 -11.87
N ALA A 128 22.68 2.21 -10.91
CA ALA A 128 24.10 1.90 -11.09
C ALA A 128 24.42 0.55 -10.49
N ILE A 129 25.15 -0.27 -11.25
CA ILE A 129 25.71 -1.52 -10.73
C ILE A 129 26.97 -1.17 -9.94
N THR A 130 27.04 -1.63 -8.70
CA THR A 130 28.17 -1.35 -7.84
C THR A 130 28.85 -2.65 -7.41
N GLU A 131 30.17 -2.55 -7.20
CA GLU A 131 30.91 -3.66 -6.62
C GLU A 131 30.91 -3.51 -5.10
N ARG A 132 30.49 -4.55 -4.43
CA ARG A 132 30.46 -4.57 -2.97
C ARG A 132 30.59 -6.01 -2.49
N GLU A 133 31.29 -6.19 -1.37
CA GLU A 133 31.31 -7.49 -0.71
C GLU A 133 29.91 -7.89 -0.27
N ASN A 134 29.51 -9.10 -0.64
CA ASN A 134 28.21 -9.64 -0.22
C ASN A 134 28.36 -10.22 1.20
N LEU A 135 27.61 -9.64 2.14
CA LEU A 135 27.59 -10.08 3.55
C LEU A 135 26.32 -10.87 3.91
N LEU A 136 25.49 -11.18 2.90
CA LEU A 136 24.22 -11.87 3.10
C LEU A 136 24.39 -13.38 3.30
#